data_0c3bdc5281150b852ffeafea173e9fa2
#
_entry.id   0c3bdc5281150b852ffeafea173e9fa2
#
_cell.length_a   1.000
_cell.length_b   1.000
_cell.length_c   1.000
_cell.angle_alpha   90.00
_cell.angle_beta   90.00
_cell.angle_gamma   90.00
#
_symmetry.space_group_name_H-M   'P 1'
#
loop_
_entity.id
_entity.type
_entity.pdbx_description
1 polymer ?
#
loop_
_entity_poly.entity_id
_entity_poly.type
_entity_poly.pdbx_seq_one_letter_code
_entity_poly.pdbx_strand_id
1 'polypeptide(L)'
;MHNNRVHFATVNYCVHIDIRPVKIKTILIVVASMLASCSLSNTEPVITSLTADNTTVSPGGTVTLTCTAEDDDDDSLTYTWECTNGSLAPNGSTATWTAPGDPGTYSISCEVVDGNDGSTMEIIDITVI
;
A
#
# COMPACT_ATOMS: atom_id res chain seq x y z
N MET A 1 -22.68 33.34 -1.80
CA MET A 1 -21.22 33.45 -1.67
C MET A 1 -20.58 32.22 -2.31
N HIS A 2 -19.99 32.37 -3.49
CA HIS A 2 -19.28 31.27 -4.16
C HIS A 2 -17.85 31.26 -3.60
N ASN A 3 -17.50 30.18 -2.89
CA ASN A 3 -16.13 29.92 -2.46
C ASN A 3 -15.33 29.42 -3.67
N ASN A 4 -14.65 30.32 -4.36
CA ASN A 4 -13.68 29.94 -5.39
C ASN A 4 -12.37 29.53 -4.72
N ARG A 5 -12.16 28.22 -4.56
CA ARG A 5 -10.90 27.65 -4.09
C ARG A 5 -10.12 27.13 -5.30
N VAL A 6 -8.91 27.58 -5.45
CA VAL A 6 -8.00 27.10 -6.51
C VAL A 6 -6.84 26.37 -5.83
N HIS A 7 -6.59 25.14 -6.27
CA HIS A 7 -5.48 24.33 -5.79
C HIS A 7 -4.27 24.50 -6.71
N PHE A 8 -3.13 24.79 -6.13
CA PHE A 8 -1.85 24.87 -6.83
C PHE A 8 -0.92 23.77 -6.30
N ALA A 9 -0.31 23.04 -7.22
CA ALA A 9 0.73 22.08 -6.90
C ALA A 9 2.10 22.70 -7.18
N THR A 10 2.91 22.85 -6.17
CA THR A 10 4.35 23.05 -6.33
C THR A 10 5.03 21.81 -5.79
N VAL A 11 6.02 21.31 -6.51
CA VAL A 11 6.83 20.11 -6.26
C VAL A 11 6.65 19.55 -4.84
N ASN A 12 5.83 18.49 -4.71
CA ASN A 12 5.52 17.76 -3.48
C ASN A 12 4.54 18.38 -2.46
N TYR A 13 3.86 19.52 -2.76
CA TYR A 13 2.82 20.02 -1.88
C TYR A 13 1.64 20.60 -2.66
N CYS A 14 0.43 20.15 -2.36
CA CYS A 14 -0.79 20.85 -2.75
C CYS A 14 -1.01 22.02 -1.79
N VAL A 15 -0.76 23.25 -2.24
CA VAL A 15 -1.03 24.44 -1.43
C VAL A 15 -2.45 24.91 -1.68
N HIS A 16 -3.21 25.02 -0.62
CA HIS A 16 -4.54 25.57 -0.64
C HIS A 16 -4.47 27.09 -0.54
N ILE A 17 -4.81 27.81 -1.62
CA ILE A 17 -4.82 29.27 -1.64
C ILE A 17 -6.26 29.75 -1.68
N ASP A 18 -6.63 30.55 -0.68
CA ASP A 18 -7.92 31.24 -0.60
C ASP A 18 -7.83 32.56 -1.40
N ILE A 19 -8.43 32.60 -2.58
CA ILE A 19 -8.40 33.77 -3.45
C ILE A 19 -9.64 34.61 -3.16
N ARG A 20 -9.46 35.73 -2.46
CA ARG A 20 -10.51 36.75 -2.35
C ARG A 20 -10.70 37.46 -3.70
N PRO A 21 -11.90 37.98 -4.03
CA PRO A 21 -12.21 38.45 -5.37
C PRO A 21 -11.35 39.67 -5.74
N VAL A 22 -10.35 39.44 -6.58
CA VAL A 22 -9.57 40.49 -7.25
C VAL A 22 -9.98 40.51 -8.72
N LYS A 23 -10.10 41.70 -9.28
CA LYS A 23 -10.63 42.03 -10.62
C LYS A 23 -10.21 41.00 -11.71
N ILE A 24 -11.21 40.39 -12.32
CA ILE A 24 -11.24 39.19 -13.15
C ILE A 24 -10.28 39.19 -14.38
N LYS A 25 -9.85 40.36 -14.88
CA LYS A 25 -9.11 40.43 -16.16
C LYS A 25 -7.63 40.00 -16.10
N THR A 26 -7.00 40.06 -14.94
CA THR A 26 -5.57 39.76 -14.81
C THR A 26 -5.33 38.29 -14.36
N ILE A 27 -6.34 37.63 -13.79
CA ILE A 27 -6.27 36.31 -13.24
C ILE A 27 -6.36 35.22 -14.33
N LEU A 28 -7.06 35.47 -15.45
CA LEU A 28 -7.26 34.49 -16.53
C LEU A 28 -5.96 34.08 -17.23
N ILE A 29 -4.96 34.95 -17.30
CA ILE A 29 -3.68 34.70 -17.98
C ILE A 29 -2.74 33.88 -17.07
N VAL A 30 -2.79 34.08 -15.76
CA VAL A 30 -1.96 33.35 -14.79
C VAL A 30 -2.51 31.92 -14.56
N VAL A 31 -3.85 31.75 -14.59
CA VAL A 31 -4.50 30.44 -14.42
C VAL A 31 -4.27 29.54 -15.64
N ALA A 32 -4.24 30.09 -16.85
CA ALA A 32 -3.99 29.32 -18.10
C ALA A 32 -2.56 28.76 -18.19
N SER A 33 -1.56 29.39 -17.55
CA SER A 33 -0.18 28.91 -17.53
C SER A 33 0.13 27.96 -16.35
N MET A 34 -0.77 27.87 -15.35
CA MET A 34 -0.62 27.04 -14.14
C MET A 34 -1.57 25.83 -14.10
N LEU A 35 -2.36 25.58 -15.16
CA LEU A 35 -3.14 24.33 -15.32
C LEU A 35 -2.28 23.11 -15.69
N ALA A 36 -0.96 23.21 -15.52
CA ALA A 36 -0.08 22.06 -15.58
C ALA A 36 -0.26 21.24 -14.31
N SER A 37 -1.27 20.37 -14.34
CA SER A 37 -1.37 19.10 -13.59
C SER A 37 -0.98 19.15 -12.10
N CYS A 38 -1.98 19.37 -11.24
CA CYS A 38 -1.99 18.65 -9.98
C CYS A 38 -2.40 17.20 -10.31
N SER A 39 -1.47 16.41 -10.83
CA SER A 39 -1.57 14.98 -10.82
C SER A 39 -1.20 14.58 -9.40
N LEU A 40 -2.18 14.22 -8.58
CA LEU A 40 -1.98 13.38 -7.43
C LEU A 40 -1.51 12.04 -8.02
N SER A 41 -0.20 11.90 -8.20
CA SER A 41 0.42 10.65 -8.56
C SER A 41 0.36 9.80 -7.30
N ASN A 42 -0.48 8.77 -7.30
CA ASN A 42 -0.46 7.74 -6.26
C ASN A 42 0.92 7.09 -6.26
N THR A 43 1.50 6.90 -5.09
CA THR A 43 2.73 6.14 -4.89
C THR A 43 2.33 4.72 -4.51
N GLU A 44 2.96 3.71 -5.11
CA GLU A 44 2.71 2.31 -4.74
C GLU A 44 3.24 2.03 -3.33
N PRO A 45 2.54 1.20 -2.54
CA PRO A 45 3.01 0.82 -1.21
C PRO A 45 4.30 -0.01 -1.30
N VAL A 46 5.14 0.08 -0.30
CA VAL A 46 6.42 -0.63 -0.21
C VAL A 46 6.39 -1.60 0.97
N ILE A 47 6.57 -2.91 0.70
CA ILE A 47 6.81 -3.88 1.77
C ILE A 47 8.26 -3.70 2.24
N THR A 48 8.42 -3.29 3.49
CA THR A 48 9.74 -3.11 4.13
C THR A 48 10.23 -4.39 4.78
N SER A 49 9.34 -5.32 5.10
CA SER A 49 9.69 -6.60 5.72
C SER A 49 8.56 -7.62 5.59
N LEU A 50 8.90 -8.85 5.20
CA LEU A 50 8.05 -10.05 5.33
C LEU A 50 8.83 -11.10 6.12
N THR A 51 8.35 -11.47 7.29
CA THR A 51 9.03 -12.36 8.23
C THR A 51 8.14 -13.48 8.73
N ALA A 52 8.77 -14.58 9.14
CA ALA A 52 8.15 -15.71 9.81
C ALA A 52 8.86 -15.94 11.16
N ASP A 53 8.12 -16.34 12.19
CA ASP A 53 8.69 -16.73 13.49
C ASP A 53 9.56 -17.98 13.39
N ASN A 54 9.23 -18.89 12.44
CA ASN A 54 10.01 -20.05 12.09
C ASN A 54 9.98 -20.30 10.58
N THR A 55 11.11 -20.62 9.97
CA THR A 55 11.20 -21.01 8.56
C THR A 55 11.23 -22.53 8.35
N THR A 56 11.22 -23.28 9.45
CA THR A 56 11.16 -24.76 9.43
C THR A 56 10.18 -25.23 10.49
N VAL A 57 9.25 -26.09 10.11
CA VAL A 57 8.17 -26.57 10.99
C VAL A 57 7.86 -28.04 10.71
N SER A 58 7.33 -28.76 11.72
CA SER A 58 6.82 -30.12 11.53
C SER A 58 5.45 -30.11 10.83
N PRO A 59 5.05 -31.22 10.19
CA PRO A 59 3.72 -31.39 9.63
C PRO A 59 2.61 -31.01 10.64
N GLY A 60 1.66 -30.20 10.22
CA GLY A 60 0.57 -29.69 11.06
C GLY A 60 0.99 -28.62 12.07
N GLY A 61 2.26 -28.23 12.12
CA GLY A 61 2.73 -27.13 12.95
C GLY A 61 2.29 -25.76 12.41
N THR A 62 2.36 -24.73 13.23
CA THR A 62 1.93 -23.37 12.88
C THR A 62 3.10 -22.41 12.82
N VAL A 63 3.02 -21.45 11.90
CA VAL A 63 3.99 -20.36 11.72
C VAL A 63 3.25 -19.05 11.72
N THR A 64 3.75 -18.08 12.47
CA THR A 64 3.24 -16.71 12.46
C THR A 64 4.03 -15.87 11.47
N LEU A 65 3.33 -15.26 10.53
CA LEU A 65 3.88 -14.39 9.50
C LEU A 65 3.55 -12.93 9.82
N THR A 66 4.50 -12.04 9.56
CA THR A 66 4.31 -10.60 9.74
C THR A 66 4.82 -9.87 8.50
N CYS A 67 3.96 -9.05 7.91
CA CYS A 67 4.27 -8.15 6.81
C CYS A 67 4.25 -6.72 7.32
N THR A 68 5.33 -5.98 7.09
CA THR A 68 5.39 -4.54 7.38
C THR A 68 5.48 -3.81 6.06
N ALA A 69 4.58 -2.85 5.84
CA ALA A 69 4.54 -2.03 4.65
C ALA A 69 4.29 -0.58 5.01
N GLU A 70 4.75 0.31 4.14
CA GLU A 70 4.62 1.76 4.26
C GLU A 70 4.10 2.31 2.93
N ASP A 71 3.41 3.45 3.00
CA ASP A 71 2.91 4.19 1.87
C ASP A 71 3.26 5.67 2.04
N ASP A 72 3.86 6.29 1.00
CA ASP A 72 4.32 7.67 1.07
C ASP A 72 3.17 8.69 1.02
N ASP A 73 1.98 8.26 0.61
CA ASP A 73 0.76 9.08 0.56
C ASP A 73 -0.12 8.92 1.82
N ASP A 74 0.34 8.12 2.81
CA ASP A 74 -0.40 7.75 4.02
C ASP A 74 -1.75 7.06 3.73
N ASP A 75 -1.84 6.34 2.61
CA ASP A 75 -3.04 5.61 2.25
C ASP A 75 -3.29 4.38 3.14
N SER A 76 -4.55 3.99 3.25
CA SER A 76 -4.94 2.83 4.05
C SER A 76 -4.54 1.54 3.35
N LEU A 77 -3.64 0.77 3.95
CA LEU A 77 -3.13 -0.48 3.39
C LEU A 77 -4.04 -1.68 3.72
N THR A 78 -4.27 -2.50 2.71
CA THR A 78 -4.98 -3.78 2.82
C THR A 78 -4.03 -4.93 2.48
N TYR A 79 -4.06 -6.00 3.29
CA TYR A 79 -3.17 -7.16 3.17
C TYR A 79 -3.95 -8.38 2.72
N THR A 80 -3.49 -9.05 1.68
CA THR A 80 -4.03 -10.31 1.16
C THR A 80 -2.97 -11.38 1.24
N TRP A 81 -3.29 -12.52 1.87
CA TRP A 81 -2.38 -13.62 2.08
C TRP A 81 -2.79 -14.85 1.28
N GLU A 82 -1.83 -15.47 0.62
CA GLU A 82 -2.02 -16.71 -0.11
C GLU A 82 -0.91 -17.72 0.23
N CYS A 83 -1.18 -19.02 0.08
CA CYS A 83 -0.19 -20.07 0.24
C CYS A 83 -0.36 -21.16 -0.81
N THR A 84 0.73 -21.84 -1.16
CA THR A 84 0.70 -22.95 -2.13
C THR A 84 0.02 -24.21 -1.58
N ASN A 85 0.06 -24.42 -0.26
CA ASN A 85 -0.64 -25.52 0.44
C ASN A 85 -0.68 -25.22 1.95
N GLY A 86 -1.46 -25.97 2.71
CA GLY A 86 -1.73 -25.70 4.12
C GLY A 86 -2.97 -24.84 4.29
N SER A 87 -3.10 -24.17 5.41
CA SER A 87 -4.21 -23.23 5.68
C SER A 87 -3.71 -21.94 6.28
N LEU A 88 -4.30 -20.82 5.87
CA LEU A 88 -4.01 -19.49 6.37
C LEU A 88 -5.18 -18.95 7.20
N ALA A 89 -4.83 -18.28 8.31
CA ALA A 89 -5.72 -17.46 9.11
C ALA A 89 -5.19 -16.02 9.11
N PRO A 90 -5.58 -15.18 8.12
CA PRO A 90 -5.14 -13.80 8.03
C PRO A 90 -5.71 -12.91 9.14
N ASN A 91 -4.92 -11.94 9.58
CA ASN A 91 -5.33 -10.89 10.51
C ASN A 91 -4.61 -9.58 10.16
N GLY A 92 -5.05 -8.92 9.08
CA GLY A 92 -4.39 -7.71 8.57
C GLY A 92 -2.95 -7.96 8.16
N SER A 93 -2.01 -7.22 8.71
CA SER A 93 -0.57 -7.32 8.45
C SER A 93 0.09 -8.60 9.00
N THR A 94 -0.65 -9.45 9.68
CA THR A 94 -0.18 -10.74 10.20
C THR A 94 -1.03 -11.89 9.66
N ALA A 95 -0.47 -13.08 9.61
CA ALA A 95 -1.21 -14.30 9.31
C ALA A 95 -0.63 -15.48 10.09
N THR A 96 -1.48 -16.43 10.46
CA THR A 96 -1.03 -17.73 10.96
C THR A 96 -1.20 -18.77 9.87
N TRP A 97 -0.11 -19.39 9.46
CA TRP A 97 -0.12 -20.50 8.52
C TRP A 97 0.01 -21.82 9.27
N THR A 98 -0.81 -22.80 8.89
CA THR A 98 -0.72 -24.17 9.39
C THR A 98 -0.17 -25.06 8.29
N ALA A 99 0.93 -25.73 8.56
CA ALA A 99 1.62 -26.59 7.63
C ALA A 99 0.77 -27.79 7.22
N PRO A 100 0.86 -28.24 5.95
CA PRO A 100 0.23 -29.49 5.52
C PRO A 100 0.93 -30.72 6.13
N GLY A 101 0.37 -31.89 5.90
CA GLY A 101 0.91 -33.16 6.41
C GLY A 101 2.14 -33.68 5.69
N ASP A 102 2.40 -33.19 4.48
CA ASP A 102 3.51 -33.65 3.64
C ASP A 102 4.75 -32.78 3.82
N PRO A 103 5.95 -33.39 3.97
CA PRO A 103 7.21 -32.65 3.96
C PRO A 103 7.46 -31.94 2.62
N GLY A 104 8.04 -30.78 2.64
CA GLY A 104 8.34 -29.99 1.44
C GLY A 104 8.54 -28.51 1.73
N THR A 105 8.82 -27.73 0.69
CA THR A 105 8.89 -26.27 0.77
C THR A 105 7.60 -25.67 0.23
N TYR A 106 7.03 -24.75 0.98
CA TYR A 106 5.76 -24.10 0.69
C TYR A 106 5.95 -22.60 0.69
N SER A 107 5.49 -21.95 -0.39
CA SER A 107 5.57 -20.52 -0.54
C SER A 107 4.29 -19.86 -0.01
N ILE A 108 4.47 -18.81 0.75
CA ILE A 108 3.39 -17.95 1.26
C ILE A 108 3.65 -16.54 0.76
N SER A 109 2.63 -15.91 0.17
CA SER A 109 2.71 -14.55 -0.32
C SER A 109 1.85 -13.59 0.49
N CYS A 110 2.30 -12.36 0.58
CA CYS A 110 1.52 -11.23 1.08
C CYS A 110 1.48 -10.16 0.00
N GLU A 111 0.30 -9.84 -0.48
CA GLU A 111 0.04 -8.68 -1.35
C GLU A 111 -0.50 -7.53 -0.49
N VAL A 112 0.03 -6.34 -0.71
CA VAL A 112 -0.39 -5.11 -0.04
C VAL A 112 -0.91 -4.15 -1.10
N VAL A 113 -2.12 -3.63 -0.90
CA VAL A 113 -2.76 -2.65 -1.78
C VAL A 113 -3.15 -1.40 -0.99
N ASP A 114 -3.02 -0.23 -1.62
CA ASP A 114 -3.34 1.08 -1.04
C ASP A 114 -4.79 1.54 -1.26
N GLY A 115 -5.54 0.84 -2.11
CA GLY A 115 -6.91 1.23 -2.46
C GLY A 115 -7.00 2.30 -3.57
N ASN A 116 -5.87 2.77 -4.09
CA ASN A 116 -5.74 3.76 -5.15
C ASN A 116 -4.99 3.21 -6.38
N ASP A 117 -5.17 1.92 -6.67
CA ASP A 117 -4.55 1.16 -7.77
C ASP A 117 -3.05 0.83 -7.58
N GLY A 118 -2.43 1.17 -6.43
CA GLY A 118 -1.08 0.76 -6.08
C GLY A 118 -1.06 -0.61 -5.38
N SER A 119 -0.12 -1.47 -5.73
CA SER A 119 0.07 -2.78 -5.10
C SER A 119 1.51 -3.24 -5.11
N THR A 120 1.88 -4.02 -4.09
CA THR A 120 3.18 -4.71 -4.00
C THR A 120 3.00 -6.08 -3.38
N MET A 121 3.88 -7.03 -3.70
CA MET A 121 3.81 -8.40 -3.20
C MET A 121 5.20 -8.93 -2.86
N GLU A 122 5.28 -9.66 -1.73
CA GLU A 122 6.46 -10.39 -1.30
C GLU A 122 6.11 -11.85 -1.02
N ILE A 123 7.11 -12.75 -1.14
CA ILE A 123 6.96 -14.19 -0.94
C ILE A 123 8.00 -14.66 0.07
N ILE A 124 7.59 -15.56 0.96
CA ILE A 124 8.46 -16.24 1.90
C ILE A 124 8.25 -17.76 1.79
N ASP A 125 9.34 -18.51 1.86
CA ASP A 125 9.31 -19.98 1.80
C ASP A 125 9.48 -20.58 3.19
N ILE A 126 8.63 -21.56 3.54
CA ILE A 126 8.67 -22.32 4.78
C ILE A 126 8.89 -23.79 4.45
N THR A 127 9.81 -24.43 5.15
CA THR A 127 10.12 -25.86 4.99
C THR A 127 9.41 -26.69 6.04
N VAL A 128 8.66 -27.71 5.59
CA VAL A 128 8.05 -28.74 6.44
C VAL A 128 8.95 -30.00 6.44
N ILE A 129 9.36 -30.44 7.62
CA ILE A 129 10.29 -31.54 7.83
C ILE A 129 9.67 -32.69 8.61
#